data_1c4437245c8242f9ae09f5a380806de9
#
_entry.id   1c4437245c8242f9ae09f5a380806de9
#
_cell.length_a   1.000
_cell.length_b   1.000
_cell.length_c   1.000
_cell.angle_alpha   90.00
_cell.angle_beta   90.00
_cell.angle_gamma   90.00
#
_symmetry.space_group_name_H-M   'P 1'
#
loop_
_entity.id
_entity.type
_entity.pdbx_description
1 polymer ?
#
loop_
_entity_poly.entity_id
_entity_poly.type
_entity_poly.pdbx_seq_one_letter_code
_entity_poly.pdbx_strand_id
1 'polypeptide(L)'
;MSIRKLWVDMPGEIVRNVNLDVREGEILGIGGLAGQGKLGIPNGIMGLYEAGGSVTFKGQEIPLNSPRKCLDADLAFVSEDRRGVGLLLDETLEWNIAFPAMQVQSKFLKPYLGGLIKWRDEKAIHAITQKYIDELAIKCTGSKQKARELSGGNQQKVCLAKAFALEPKFLFVSEPTRGIDVGAKQLVLDALKQFNQENGVTVVMISSELEELRSICDRIAIVSGGRIAGILPASDPSEDFGMLMVSSVK
;
A
#
# COMPACT_ATOMS: atom_id res chain seq x y z
N MET A 1 3.22 12.92 -6.53
CA MET A 1 2.03 13.28 -5.71
C MET A 1 2.38 14.47 -4.82
N SER A 2 1.44 15.37 -4.61
CA SER A 2 1.63 16.53 -3.72
C SER A 2 0.53 16.53 -2.67
N ILE A 3 0.90 16.57 -1.40
CA ILE A 3 0.00 16.54 -0.24
C ILE A 3 0.15 17.88 0.49
N ARG A 4 -0.94 18.57 0.77
CA ARG A 4 -0.93 19.88 1.43
C ARG A 4 -1.97 19.96 2.54
N LYS A 5 -1.50 20.38 3.72
CA LYS A 5 -2.32 20.62 4.92
C LYS A 5 -3.21 19.42 5.28
N LEU A 6 -2.73 18.20 5.02
CA LEU A 6 -3.49 16.99 5.32
C LEU A 6 -3.68 16.83 6.83
N TRP A 7 -4.92 16.62 7.24
CA TRP A 7 -5.28 16.13 8.57
C TRP A 7 -6.16 14.89 8.43
N VAL A 8 -6.12 14.01 9.40
CA VAL A 8 -6.89 12.76 9.41
C VAL A 8 -7.39 12.48 10.81
N ASP A 9 -8.67 12.12 10.93
CA ASP A 9 -9.30 11.68 12.17
C ASP A 9 -9.25 10.15 12.27
N MET A 10 -8.09 9.63 12.63
CA MET A 10 -7.87 8.19 12.84
C MET A 10 -7.55 7.91 14.31
N PRO A 11 -8.33 7.06 15.01
CA PRO A 11 -8.06 6.72 16.40
C PRO A 11 -6.64 6.18 16.62
N GLY A 12 -5.93 6.76 17.59
CA GLY A 12 -4.57 6.36 17.93
C GLY A 12 -3.47 6.95 17.04
N GLU A 13 -3.80 7.73 16.01
CA GLU A 13 -2.86 8.44 15.15
C GLU A 13 -3.10 9.94 15.18
N ILE A 14 -2.03 10.72 15.19
CA ILE A 14 -2.13 12.18 15.15
C ILE A 14 -1.66 12.64 13.78
N VAL A 15 -2.56 13.16 12.94
CA VAL A 15 -2.22 13.75 11.63
C VAL A 15 -2.70 15.18 11.58
N ARG A 16 -1.77 16.13 11.48
CA ARG A 16 -2.05 17.57 11.54
C ARG A 16 -1.18 18.34 10.57
N ASN A 17 -1.78 18.94 9.54
CA ASN A 17 -1.07 19.84 8.62
C ASN A 17 0.16 19.17 7.95
N VAL A 18 0.00 17.92 7.49
CA VAL A 18 1.05 17.22 6.76
C VAL A 18 1.20 17.84 5.37
N ASN A 19 2.44 18.19 5.03
CA ASN A 19 2.85 18.66 3.71
C ASN A 19 3.97 17.76 3.20
N LEU A 20 3.76 17.10 2.06
CA LEU A 20 4.68 16.10 1.54
C LEU A 20 4.63 16.07 0.01
N ASP A 21 5.80 16.04 -0.61
CA ASP A 21 5.94 15.82 -2.06
C ASP A 21 6.62 14.48 -2.32
N VAL A 22 5.94 13.62 -3.07
CA VAL A 22 6.41 12.32 -3.52
C VAL A 22 6.76 12.42 -5.00
N ARG A 23 8.00 12.06 -5.36
CA ARG A 23 8.51 12.08 -6.74
C ARG A 23 7.96 10.90 -7.52
N GLU A 24 7.84 11.06 -8.82
CA GLU A 24 7.42 9.97 -9.69
C GLU A 24 8.49 8.88 -9.74
N GLY A 25 8.09 7.62 -9.60
CA GLY A 25 8.96 6.45 -9.68
C GLY A 25 9.82 6.19 -8.43
N GLU A 26 9.82 7.08 -7.41
CA GLU A 26 10.58 6.82 -6.18
C GLU A 26 9.89 5.82 -5.26
N ILE A 27 10.67 5.21 -4.38
CA ILE A 27 10.19 4.57 -3.16
C ILE A 27 10.45 5.53 -2.00
N LEU A 28 9.41 6.21 -1.50
CA LEU A 28 9.49 7.08 -0.34
C LEU A 28 9.11 6.32 0.92
N GLY A 29 9.99 6.31 1.91
CA GLY A 29 9.68 5.81 3.25
C GLY A 29 8.96 6.85 4.11
N ILE A 30 8.01 6.41 4.93
CA ILE A 30 7.46 7.22 6.02
C ILE A 30 7.74 6.49 7.33
N GLY A 31 8.59 7.07 8.17
CA GLY A 31 8.96 6.59 9.49
C GLY A 31 8.47 7.50 10.61
N GLY A 32 8.64 7.05 11.85
CA GLY A 32 8.27 7.81 13.04
C GLY A 32 7.82 6.89 14.17
N LEU A 33 7.69 7.43 15.37
CA LEU A 33 7.21 6.70 16.52
C LEU A 33 5.73 6.31 16.37
N ALA A 34 5.27 5.33 17.16
CA ALA A 34 3.89 4.90 17.18
C ALA A 34 2.95 6.05 17.59
N GLY A 35 1.78 6.15 16.95
CA GLY A 35 0.78 7.17 17.26
C GLY A 35 1.13 8.58 16.76
N GLN A 36 2.24 8.76 16.05
CA GLN A 36 2.69 10.09 15.59
C GLN A 36 2.09 10.49 14.24
N GLY A 37 1.24 9.66 13.62
CA GLY A 37 0.49 10.00 12.42
C GLY A 37 0.92 9.30 11.15
N LYS A 38 1.96 8.47 11.17
CA LYS A 38 2.46 7.81 9.95
C LYS A 38 1.45 6.90 9.27
N LEU A 39 0.67 6.14 10.05
CA LEU A 39 -0.37 5.26 9.52
C LEU A 39 -1.61 6.04 9.06
N GLY A 40 -1.91 7.15 9.73
CA GLY A 40 -3.05 7.97 9.36
C GLY A 40 -2.94 8.59 7.96
N ILE A 41 -1.74 8.91 7.50
CA ILE A 41 -1.52 9.54 6.18
C ILE A 41 -2.14 8.72 5.03
N PRO A 42 -1.73 7.46 4.78
CA PRO A 42 -2.32 6.66 3.70
C PRO A 42 -3.79 6.32 3.96
N ASN A 43 -4.17 6.04 5.21
CA ASN A 43 -5.54 5.70 5.56
C ASN A 43 -6.53 6.85 5.27
N GLY A 44 -6.14 8.10 5.57
CA GLY A 44 -6.95 9.28 5.26
C GLY A 44 -7.01 9.58 3.75
N ILE A 45 -5.87 9.52 3.05
CA ILE A 45 -5.82 9.75 1.60
C ILE A 45 -6.70 8.73 0.86
N MET A 46 -6.62 7.46 1.25
CA MET A 46 -7.41 6.38 0.64
C MET A 46 -8.87 6.35 1.10
N GLY A 47 -9.27 7.27 2.00
CA GLY A 47 -10.66 7.46 2.41
C GLY A 47 -11.19 6.43 3.40
N LEU A 48 -10.32 5.76 4.17
CA LEU A 48 -10.73 4.84 5.24
C LEU A 48 -11.12 5.60 6.52
N TYR A 49 -10.57 6.81 6.71
CA TYR A 49 -10.89 7.71 7.81
C TYR A 49 -11.14 9.11 7.27
N GLU A 50 -11.94 9.90 7.99
CA GLU A 50 -12.22 11.27 7.62
C GLU A 50 -10.94 12.09 7.55
N ALA A 51 -10.78 12.82 6.46
CA ALA A 51 -9.58 13.59 6.18
C ALA A 51 -9.92 14.91 5.47
N GLY A 52 -9.06 15.91 5.64
CA GLY A 52 -9.12 17.17 4.92
C GLY A 52 -7.74 17.68 4.55
N GLY A 53 -7.72 18.72 3.75
CA GLY A 53 -6.53 19.21 3.06
C GLY A 53 -6.67 19.01 1.56
N SER A 54 -5.56 18.99 0.82
CA SER A 54 -5.57 18.69 -0.61
C SER A 54 -4.49 17.69 -1.00
N VAL A 55 -4.84 16.79 -1.90
CA VAL A 55 -3.94 15.80 -2.48
C VAL A 55 -4.03 15.91 -4.00
N THR A 56 -2.89 16.12 -4.65
CA THR A 56 -2.82 16.20 -6.11
C THR A 56 -1.94 15.09 -6.65
N PHE A 57 -2.42 14.34 -7.62
CA PHE A 57 -1.66 13.31 -8.33
C PHE A 57 -1.74 13.55 -9.84
N LYS A 58 -0.57 13.60 -10.50
CA LYS A 58 -0.45 13.91 -11.95
C LYS A 58 -1.22 15.18 -12.39
N GLY A 59 -1.19 16.21 -11.54
CA GLY A 59 -1.85 17.49 -11.81
C GLY A 59 -3.37 17.50 -11.57
N GLN A 60 -3.95 16.38 -11.13
CA GLN A 60 -5.37 16.27 -10.81
C GLN A 60 -5.57 16.16 -9.29
N GLU A 61 -6.56 16.85 -8.76
CA GLU A 61 -6.94 16.74 -7.36
C GLU A 61 -7.63 15.40 -7.12
N ILE A 62 -7.18 14.69 -6.08
CA ILE A 62 -7.78 13.44 -5.61
C ILE A 62 -8.80 13.80 -4.53
N PRO A 63 -10.10 13.53 -4.74
CA PRO A 63 -11.11 13.77 -3.73
C PRO A 63 -10.87 12.86 -2.51
N LEU A 64 -10.64 13.49 -1.35
CA LEU A 64 -10.55 12.78 -0.08
C LEU A 64 -11.90 12.17 0.30
N ASN A 65 -11.90 11.24 1.25
CA ASN A 65 -13.10 10.53 1.75
C ASN A 65 -13.87 9.77 0.66
N SER A 66 -13.19 9.39 -0.43
CA SER A 66 -13.78 8.69 -1.54
C SER A 66 -12.87 7.57 -2.05
N PRO A 67 -12.87 6.37 -1.41
CA PRO A 67 -11.98 5.27 -1.78
C PRO A 67 -12.06 4.89 -3.25
N ARG A 68 -13.26 4.93 -3.82
CA ARG A 68 -13.46 4.61 -5.25
C ARG A 68 -12.69 5.58 -6.15
N LYS A 69 -12.71 6.88 -5.85
CA LYS A 69 -12.01 7.89 -6.66
C LYS A 69 -10.49 7.74 -6.60
N CYS A 70 -9.94 7.30 -5.45
CA CYS A 70 -8.53 6.98 -5.34
C CYS A 70 -8.15 5.81 -6.25
N LEU A 71 -8.94 4.75 -6.26
CA LEU A 71 -8.72 3.59 -7.13
C LEU A 71 -8.90 3.93 -8.60
N ASP A 72 -9.90 4.76 -8.95
CA ASP A 72 -10.13 5.25 -10.33
C ASP A 72 -8.96 6.14 -10.82
N ALA A 73 -8.19 6.75 -9.90
CA ALA A 73 -6.99 7.55 -10.20
C ALA A 73 -5.69 6.71 -10.19
N ASP A 74 -5.78 5.39 -10.32
CA ASP A 74 -4.65 4.45 -10.31
C ASP A 74 -3.84 4.44 -8.99
N LEU A 75 -4.45 4.80 -7.87
CA LEU A 75 -3.88 4.60 -6.54
C LEU A 75 -4.28 3.23 -6.00
N ALA A 76 -3.36 2.55 -5.32
CA ALA A 76 -3.67 1.33 -4.56
C ALA A 76 -3.11 1.41 -3.15
N PHE A 77 -3.61 0.56 -2.27
CA PHE A 77 -3.23 0.54 -0.86
C PHE A 77 -3.16 -0.89 -0.30
N VAL A 78 -2.05 -1.17 0.35
CA VAL A 78 -1.85 -2.35 1.21
C VAL A 78 -1.88 -1.86 2.65
N SER A 79 -2.98 -2.12 3.35
CA SER A 79 -3.20 -1.70 4.74
C SER A 79 -2.41 -2.56 5.72
N GLU A 80 -2.06 -1.98 6.85
CA GLU A 80 -1.52 -2.66 8.03
C GLU A 80 -2.49 -3.65 8.66
N ASP A 81 -3.79 -3.43 8.47
CA ASP A 81 -4.85 -4.35 8.91
C ASP A 81 -5.21 -5.35 7.81
N ARG A 82 -4.44 -6.42 7.73
CA ARG A 82 -4.66 -7.49 6.75
C ARG A 82 -6.01 -8.16 6.86
N ARG A 83 -6.50 -8.33 8.10
CA ARG A 83 -7.67 -9.16 8.39
C ARG A 83 -8.98 -8.38 8.34
N GLY A 84 -8.95 -7.13 8.77
CA GLY A 84 -10.15 -6.28 8.75
C GLY A 84 -10.35 -5.57 7.41
N VAL A 85 -9.25 -5.13 6.77
CA VAL A 85 -9.28 -4.32 5.53
C VAL A 85 -8.66 -5.04 4.35
N GLY A 86 -7.56 -5.77 4.59
CA GLY A 86 -6.72 -6.32 3.53
C GLY A 86 -7.33 -7.48 2.77
N LEU A 87 -7.99 -8.44 3.43
CA LEU A 87 -8.39 -9.71 2.86
C LEU A 87 -9.86 -10.08 3.14
N LEU A 88 -10.46 -10.72 2.17
CA LEU A 88 -11.70 -11.49 2.32
C LEU A 88 -11.30 -12.88 2.81
N LEU A 89 -11.23 -13.07 4.13
CA LEU A 89 -10.64 -14.26 4.74
C LEU A 89 -11.34 -15.58 4.36
N ASP A 90 -12.65 -15.53 4.15
CA ASP A 90 -13.47 -16.69 3.79
C ASP A 90 -13.46 -17.03 2.30
N GLU A 91 -12.86 -16.13 1.50
CA GLU A 91 -12.79 -16.26 0.06
C GLU A 91 -11.46 -16.87 -0.40
N THR A 92 -11.46 -17.39 -1.62
CA THR A 92 -10.27 -17.99 -2.27
C THR A 92 -9.20 -16.95 -2.58
N LEU A 93 -7.96 -17.40 -2.84
CA LEU A 93 -6.89 -16.53 -3.31
C LEU A 93 -7.25 -15.88 -4.64
N GLU A 94 -7.89 -16.62 -5.55
CA GLU A 94 -8.38 -16.09 -6.82
C GLU A 94 -9.34 -14.92 -6.61
N TRP A 95 -10.27 -15.04 -5.69
CA TRP A 95 -11.22 -13.99 -5.41
C TRP A 95 -10.54 -12.78 -4.77
N ASN A 96 -9.67 -13.00 -3.78
CA ASN A 96 -8.92 -11.93 -3.14
C ASN A 96 -8.08 -11.11 -4.13
N ILE A 97 -7.37 -11.78 -5.05
CA ILE A 97 -6.43 -11.13 -5.97
C ILE A 97 -7.18 -10.43 -7.11
N ALA A 98 -8.16 -11.08 -7.73
CA ALA A 98 -8.79 -10.56 -8.95
C ALA A 98 -9.93 -9.57 -8.69
N PHE A 99 -10.64 -9.67 -7.54
CA PHE A 99 -11.87 -8.91 -7.28
C PHE A 99 -11.71 -7.40 -7.39
N PRO A 100 -10.68 -6.74 -6.81
CA PRO A 100 -10.54 -5.30 -6.94
C PRO A 100 -10.37 -4.84 -8.40
N ALA A 101 -9.57 -5.55 -9.18
CA ALA A 101 -9.36 -5.23 -10.60
C ALA A 101 -10.63 -5.47 -11.44
N MET A 102 -11.44 -6.47 -11.09
CA MET A 102 -12.76 -6.65 -11.70
C MET A 102 -13.70 -5.48 -11.42
N GLN A 103 -13.75 -5.04 -10.16
CA GLN A 103 -14.64 -3.97 -9.72
C GLN A 103 -14.25 -2.58 -10.23
N VAL A 104 -12.95 -2.28 -10.28
CA VAL A 104 -12.44 -0.96 -10.61
C VAL A 104 -12.21 -0.80 -12.11
N GLN A 105 -11.59 -1.81 -12.72
CA GLN A 105 -11.06 -1.72 -14.09
C GLN A 105 -11.80 -2.61 -15.08
N SER A 106 -12.81 -3.35 -14.64
CA SER A 106 -13.48 -4.39 -15.45
C SER A 106 -12.51 -5.44 -16.04
N LYS A 107 -11.30 -5.60 -15.47
CA LYS A 107 -10.39 -6.70 -15.84
C LYS A 107 -10.98 -8.05 -15.45
N PHE A 108 -10.53 -9.11 -16.11
CA PHE A 108 -10.96 -10.50 -15.84
C PHE A 108 -12.47 -10.72 -16.03
N LEU A 109 -13.11 -9.88 -16.84
CA LEU A 109 -14.52 -9.99 -17.22
C LEU A 109 -14.63 -10.18 -18.73
N LYS A 110 -15.49 -11.12 -19.15
CA LYS A 110 -15.85 -11.35 -20.55
C LYS A 110 -17.24 -10.80 -20.85
N PRO A 111 -17.44 -10.14 -22.01
CA PRO A 111 -18.77 -9.78 -22.44
C PRO A 111 -19.58 -11.03 -22.78
N TYR A 112 -20.82 -11.07 -22.33
CA TYR A 112 -21.80 -12.10 -22.62
C TYR A 112 -23.07 -11.45 -23.19
N LEU A 113 -23.86 -12.18 -24.00
CA LEU A 113 -25.06 -11.66 -24.65
C LEU A 113 -24.84 -10.32 -25.37
N GLY A 114 -23.85 -10.25 -26.26
CA GLY A 114 -23.56 -9.02 -27.00
C GLY A 114 -23.04 -7.85 -26.16
N GLY A 115 -22.52 -8.12 -24.94
CA GLY A 115 -21.99 -7.09 -24.05
C GLY A 115 -23.00 -6.58 -23.00
N LEU A 116 -24.25 -7.05 -23.03
CA LEU A 116 -25.26 -6.67 -22.03
C LEU A 116 -24.94 -7.15 -20.62
N ILE A 117 -24.23 -8.30 -20.50
CA ILE A 117 -23.81 -8.88 -19.24
C ILE A 117 -22.31 -9.11 -19.30
N LYS A 118 -21.60 -8.81 -18.21
CA LYS A 118 -20.20 -9.17 -18.03
C LYS A 118 -20.10 -10.39 -17.11
N TRP A 119 -19.41 -11.43 -17.58
CA TRP A 119 -19.21 -12.66 -16.83
C TRP A 119 -17.73 -12.84 -16.48
N ARG A 120 -17.42 -13.50 -15.38
CA ARG A 120 -16.04 -13.74 -14.93
C ARG A 120 -15.27 -14.59 -15.95
N ASP A 121 -14.04 -14.18 -16.25
CA ASP A 121 -13.07 -14.99 -16.99
C ASP A 121 -12.25 -15.86 -16.03
N GLU A 122 -12.77 -17.03 -15.69
CA GLU A 122 -12.15 -17.97 -14.75
C GLU A 122 -10.70 -18.34 -15.16
N LYS A 123 -10.44 -18.42 -16.47
CA LYS A 123 -9.08 -18.72 -16.97
C LYS A 123 -8.12 -17.58 -16.70
N ALA A 124 -8.53 -16.35 -16.95
CA ALA A 124 -7.71 -15.17 -16.71
C ALA A 124 -7.51 -14.92 -15.19
N ILE A 125 -8.55 -15.16 -14.38
CA ILE A 125 -8.47 -15.09 -12.92
C ILE A 125 -7.46 -16.11 -12.39
N HIS A 126 -7.56 -17.37 -12.85
CA HIS A 126 -6.62 -18.41 -12.45
C HIS A 126 -5.18 -18.06 -12.86
N ALA A 127 -4.99 -17.59 -14.10
CA ALA A 127 -3.67 -17.24 -14.62
C ALA A 127 -2.99 -16.12 -13.82
N ILE A 128 -3.70 -15.02 -13.52
CA ILE A 128 -3.14 -13.91 -12.72
C ILE A 128 -2.85 -14.35 -11.29
N THR A 129 -3.71 -15.18 -10.72
CA THR A 129 -3.49 -15.71 -9.36
C THR A 129 -2.26 -16.61 -9.33
N GLN A 130 -2.11 -17.53 -10.29
CA GLN A 130 -0.95 -18.40 -10.36
C GLN A 130 0.34 -17.59 -10.56
N LYS A 131 0.32 -16.60 -11.45
CA LYS A 131 1.44 -15.67 -11.62
C LYS A 131 1.93 -15.13 -10.28
N TYR A 132 1.05 -14.57 -9.46
CA TYR A 132 1.46 -13.99 -8.18
C TYR A 132 1.76 -15.02 -7.09
N ILE A 133 1.16 -16.21 -7.15
CA ILE A 133 1.57 -17.32 -6.27
C ILE A 133 3.05 -17.64 -6.51
N ASP A 134 3.47 -17.70 -7.77
CA ASP A 134 4.84 -18.04 -8.16
C ASP A 134 5.80 -16.87 -7.89
N GLU A 135 5.49 -15.67 -8.36
CA GLU A 135 6.35 -14.47 -8.21
C GLU A 135 6.59 -14.08 -6.75
N LEU A 136 5.57 -14.18 -5.90
CA LEU A 136 5.67 -13.86 -4.47
C LEU A 136 5.99 -15.08 -3.61
N ALA A 137 6.20 -16.26 -4.21
CA ALA A 137 6.42 -17.53 -3.50
C ALA A 137 5.39 -17.74 -2.38
N ILE A 138 4.08 -17.62 -2.71
CA ILE A 138 2.98 -17.82 -1.75
C ILE A 138 2.85 -19.32 -1.47
N LYS A 139 3.12 -19.72 -0.22
CA LYS A 139 2.94 -21.13 0.20
C LYS A 139 1.46 -21.41 0.42
N CYS A 140 0.85 -22.13 -0.51
CA CYS A 140 -0.55 -22.52 -0.51
C CYS A 140 -0.74 -23.90 -1.15
N THR A 141 -1.91 -24.51 -0.99
CA THR A 141 -2.28 -25.77 -1.63
C THR A 141 -2.84 -25.57 -3.05
N GLY A 142 -3.04 -24.31 -3.46
CA GLY A 142 -3.54 -23.91 -4.77
C GLY A 142 -4.37 -22.64 -4.72
N SER A 143 -4.68 -22.09 -5.90
CA SER A 143 -5.39 -20.80 -6.06
C SER A 143 -6.81 -20.78 -5.44
N LYS A 144 -7.43 -21.94 -5.24
CA LYS A 144 -8.75 -22.08 -4.63
C LYS A 144 -8.72 -22.15 -3.10
N GLN A 145 -7.54 -22.17 -2.48
CA GLN A 145 -7.42 -22.16 -1.01
C GLN A 145 -7.97 -20.86 -0.45
N LYS A 146 -8.62 -20.93 0.73
CA LYS A 146 -9.14 -19.75 1.43
C LYS A 146 -8.01 -18.98 2.10
N ALA A 147 -8.10 -17.65 2.07
CA ALA A 147 -7.07 -16.78 2.64
C ALA A 147 -6.87 -17.00 4.15
N ARG A 148 -7.91 -17.37 4.90
CA ARG A 148 -7.83 -17.66 6.35
C ARG A 148 -6.90 -18.82 6.69
N GLU A 149 -6.71 -19.76 5.77
CA GLU A 149 -5.91 -20.97 5.99
C GLU A 149 -4.41 -20.73 5.83
N LEU A 150 -4.02 -19.55 5.34
CA LEU A 150 -2.64 -19.18 5.14
C LEU A 150 -1.99 -18.66 6.43
N SER A 151 -0.66 -18.87 6.54
CA SER A 151 0.14 -18.16 7.55
C SER A 151 0.12 -16.64 7.34
N GLY A 152 0.43 -15.88 8.39
CA GLY A 152 0.45 -14.42 8.32
C GLY A 152 1.32 -13.85 7.20
N GLY A 153 2.51 -14.42 6.98
CA GLY A 153 3.40 -14.01 5.89
C GLY A 153 2.81 -14.28 4.51
N ASN A 154 2.13 -15.41 4.31
CA ASN A 154 1.48 -15.70 3.04
C ASN A 154 0.21 -14.86 2.84
N GLN A 155 -0.53 -14.54 3.90
CA GLN A 155 -1.62 -13.56 3.83
C GLN A 155 -1.13 -12.19 3.38
N GLN A 156 0.03 -11.73 3.88
CA GLN A 156 0.64 -10.46 3.47
C GLN A 156 0.99 -10.46 1.97
N LYS A 157 1.56 -11.55 1.48
CA LYS A 157 1.86 -11.73 0.06
C LYS A 157 0.60 -11.69 -0.82
N VAL A 158 -0.52 -12.24 -0.33
CA VAL A 158 -1.82 -12.11 -1.03
C VAL A 158 -2.31 -10.67 -1.05
N CYS A 159 -2.11 -9.88 0.03
CA CYS A 159 -2.42 -8.44 0.03
C CYS A 159 -1.61 -7.67 -1.02
N LEU A 160 -0.32 -8.00 -1.17
CA LEU A 160 0.53 -7.42 -2.23
C LEU A 160 0.05 -7.85 -3.62
N ALA A 161 -0.20 -9.15 -3.82
CA ALA A 161 -0.71 -9.67 -5.10
C ALA A 161 -2.00 -8.97 -5.54
N LYS A 162 -2.92 -8.75 -4.58
CA LYS A 162 -4.16 -7.99 -4.80
C LYS A 162 -3.89 -6.56 -5.29
N ALA A 163 -2.94 -5.87 -4.66
CA ALA A 163 -2.57 -4.51 -5.05
C ALA A 163 -1.84 -4.48 -6.40
N PHE A 164 -0.95 -5.43 -6.67
CA PHE A 164 -0.22 -5.54 -7.92
C PHE A 164 -1.12 -5.88 -9.11
N ALA A 165 -2.16 -6.69 -8.91
CA ALA A 165 -3.14 -7.02 -9.95
C ALA A 165 -3.96 -5.82 -10.43
N LEU A 166 -4.03 -4.74 -9.66
CA LEU A 166 -4.58 -3.45 -10.08
C LEU A 166 -3.66 -2.71 -11.06
N GLU A 167 -2.36 -3.07 -11.12
CA GLU A 167 -1.34 -2.35 -11.91
C GLU A 167 -1.37 -0.84 -11.63
N PRO A 168 -1.30 -0.43 -10.35
CA PRO A 168 -1.43 0.97 -9.98
C PRO A 168 -0.26 1.80 -10.50
N LYS A 169 -0.45 3.12 -10.57
CA LYS A 169 0.65 4.06 -10.82
C LYS A 169 1.23 4.62 -9.52
N PHE A 170 0.48 4.49 -8.43
CA PHE A 170 0.89 4.90 -7.10
C PHE A 170 0.41 3.87 -6.07
N LEU A 171 1.32 3.43 -5.20
CA LEU A 171 1.04 2.39 -4.21
C LEU A 171 1.44 2.85 -2.81
N PHE A 172 0.48 2.90 -1.90
CA PHE A 172 0.74 2.98 -0.46
C PHE A 172 0.86 1.58 0.12
N VAL A 173 1.87 1.36 0.98
CA VAL A 173 2.08 0.08 1.66
C VAL A 173 2.38 0.34 3.13
N SER A 174 1.44 0.00 4.01
CA SER A 174 1.59 0.19 5.45
C SER A 174 2.02 -1.10 6.15
N GLU A 175 3.14 -1.02 6.87
CA GLU A 175 3.70 -2.10 7.71
C GLU A 175 3.76 -3.45 6.96
N PRO A 176 4.40 -3.53 5.76
CA PRO A 176 4.32 -4.70 4.89
C PRO A 176 4.91 -5.97 5.51
N THR A 177 5.75 -5.83 6.50
CA THR A 177 6.51 -6.92 7.13
C THR A 177 6.05 -7.25 8.55
N ARG A 178 5.02 -6.54 9.04
CA ARG A 178 4.53 -6.71 10.41
C ARG A 178 3.97 -8.10 10.65
N GLY A 179 4.51 -8.78 11.67
CA GLY A 179 4.02 -10.09 12.11
C GLY A 179 4.29 -11.21 11.12
N ILE A 180 5.38 -11.12 10.37
CA ILE A 180 5.92 -12.18 9.52
C ILE A 180 7.33 -12.55 9.95
N ASP A 181 7.79 -13.72 9.60
CA ASP A 181 9.15 -14.20 9.93
C ASP A 181 10.22 -13.45 9.13
N VAL A 182 11.47 -13.48 9.65
CA VAL A 182 12.60 -12.72 9.07
C VAL A 182 12.87 -13.09 7.61
N GLY A 183 12.76 -14.37 7.26
CA GLY A 183 12.99 -14.82 5.88
C GLY A 183 11.91 -14.31 4.92
N ALA A 184 10.67 -14.23 5.36
CA ALA A 184 9.58 -13.71 4.56
C ALA A 184 9.61 -12.17 4.45
N LYS A 185 10.19 -11.46 5.43
CA LYS A 185 10.36 -9.99 5.37
C LYS A 185 11.14 -9.57 4.12
N GLN A 186 12.31 -10.17 3.92
CA GLN A 186 13.16 -9.82 2.79
C GLN A 186 12.46 -10.05 1.45
N LEU A 187 11.76 -11.19 1.30
CA LEU A 187 10.99 -11.48 0.08
C LEU A 187 9.91 -10.42 -0.22
N VAL A 188 9.26 -9.89 0.82
CA VAL A 188 8.25 -8.82 0.68
C VAL A 188 8.90 -7.51 0.24
N LEU A 189 10.04 -7.13 0.82
CA LEU A 189 10.77 -5.92 0.47
C LEU A 189 11.33 -6.01 -0.95
N ASP A 190 11.90 -7.14 -1.33
CA ASP A 190 12.42 -7.38 -2.68
C ASP A 190 11.30 -7.32 -3.72
N ALA A 191 10.13 -7.91 -3.43
CA ALA A 191 8.97 -7.85 -4.31
C ALA A 191 8.46 -6.42 -4.52
N LEU A 192 8.45 -5.58 -3.48
CA LEU A 192 8.09 -4.16 -3.60
C LEU A 192 9.09 -3.39 -4.46
N LYS A 193 10.38 -3.63 -4.25
CA LYS A 193 11.45 -3.00 -5.03
C LYS A 193 11.40 -3.42 -6.49
N GLN A 194 11.23 -4.71 -6.75
CA GLN A 194 11.08 -5.25 -8.11
C GLN A 194 9.84 -4.66 -8.79
N PHE A 195 8.70 -4.62 -8.10
CA PHE A 195 7.46 -4.07 -8.65
C PHE A 195 7.61 -2.59 -9.02
N ASN A 196 8.28 -1.79 -8.18
CA ASN A 196 8.61 -0.39 -8.49
C ASN A 196 9.48 -0.29 -9.75
N GLN A 197 10.58 -1.04 -9.81
CA GLN A 197 11.56 -0.95 -10.89
C GLN A 197 11.02 -1.42 -12.25
N GLU A 198 10.28 -2.55 -12.26
CA GLU A 198 9.76 -3.13 -13.50
C GLU A 198 8.57 -2.37 -14.08
N ASN A 199 7.75 -1.76 -13.22
CA ASN A 199 6.49 -1.12 -13.64
C ASN A 199 6.51 0.41 -13.54
N GLY A 200 7.59 1.01 -13.03
CA GLY A 200 7.70 2.45 -12.83
C GLY A 200 6.69 3.01 -11.83
N VAL A 201 6.24 2.18 -10.88
CA VAL A 201 5.23 2.55 -9.88
C VAL A 201 5.86 3.39 -8.79
N THR A 202 5.26 4.52 -8.45
CA THR A 202 5.66 5.28 -7.26
C THR A 202 5.16 4.56 -6.00
N VAL A 203 6.04 4.31 -5.04
CA VAL A 203 5.69 3.59 -3.80
C VAL A 203 5.91 4.50 -2.60
N VAL A 204 4.94 4.55 -1.69
CA VAL A 204 5.10 5.12 -0.35
C VAL A 204 4.98 3.99 0.66
N MET A 205 6.10 3.64 1.27
CA MET A 205 6.19 2.58 2.27
C MET A 205 6.19 3.17 3.67
N ILE A 206 5.26 2.72 4.50
CA ILE A 206 5.19 3.09 5.92
C ILE A 206 5.72 1.91 6.74
N SER A 207 6.71 2.15 7.60
CA SER A 207 7.21 1.14 8.52
C SER A 207 7.62 1.76 9.87
N SER A 208 7.46 0.99 10.91
CA SER A 208 7.99 1.28 12.25
C SER A 208 9.47 0.88 12.38
N GLU A 209 9.98 0.06 11.45
CA GLU A 209 11.37 -0.40 11.44
C GLU A 209 12.20 0.45 10.46
N LEU A 210 13.04 1.35 10.98
CA LEU A 210 13.86 2.26 10.17
C LEU A 210 14.76 1.49 9.18
N GLU A 211 15.32 0.36 9.61
CA GLU A 211 16.21 -0.44 8.76
C GLU A 211 15.49 -1.02 7.53
N GLU A 212 14.21 -1.34 7.65
CA GLU A 212 13.40 -1.75 6.48
C GLU A 212 13.26 -0.60 5.48
N LEU A 213 12.96 0.62 5.96
CA LEU A 213 12.88 1.80 5.10
C LEU A 213 14.22 2.09 4.42
N ARG A 214 15.32 2.03 5.16
CA ARG A 214 16.67 2.26 4.63
C ARG A 214 17.10 1.24 3.59
N SER A 215 16.55 0.03 3.65
CA SER A 215 16.94 -1.05 2.72
C SER A 215 16.40 -0.90 1.31
N ILE A 216 15.24 -0.26 1.13
CA ILE A 216 14.59 -0.17 -0.18
C ILE A 216 14.18 1.23 -0.62
N CYS A 217 14.08 2.21 0.31
CA CYS A 217 13.62 3.55 -0.02
C CYS A 217 14.73 4.45 -0.55
N ASP A 218 14.39 5.39 -1.42
CA ASP A 218 15.31 6.44 -1.89
C ASP A 218 15.47 7.55 -0.84
N ARG A 219 14.34 7.95 -0.22
CA ARG A 219 14.25 8.96 0.82
C ARG A 219 13.31 8.51 1.91
N ILE A 220 13.48 9.04 3.11
CA ILE A 220 12.62 8.74 4.25
C ILE A 220 12.13 10.05 4.87
N ALA A 221 10.80 10.21 4.94
CA ALA A 221 10.12 11.27 5.67
C ALA A 221 9.84 10.80 7.09
N ILE A 222 10.21 11.59 8.08
CA ILE A 222 9.92 11.31 9.49
C ILE A 222 8.71 12.12 9.94
N VAL A 223 7.74 11.42 10.52
CA VAL A 223 6.54 12.00 11.12
C VAL A 223 6.77 12.14 12.63
N SER A 224 6.58 13.34 13.15
CA SER A 224 6.61 13.65 14.58
C SER A 224 5.53 14.68 14.90
N GLY A 225 4.76 14.46 15.96
CA GLY A 225 3.66 15.35 16.37
C GLY A 225 2.58 15.58 15.31
N GLY A 226 2.40 14.62 14.40
CA GLY A 226 1.40 14.72 13.33
C GLY A 226 1.83 15.54 12.11
N ARG A 227 3.11 15.88 11.99
CA ARG A 227 3.68 16.68 10.89
C ARG A 227 4.93 16.00 10.34
N ILE A 228 5.36 16.40 9.15
CA ILE A 228 6.65 15.98 8.62
C ILE A 228 7.74 16.79 9.33
N ALA A 229 8.57 16.11 10.12
CA ALA A 229 9.69 16.70 10.85
C ALA A 229 10.90 16.95 9.94
N GLY A 230 11.09 16.11 8.93
CA GLY A 230 12.15 16.22 7.95
C GLY A 230 12.09 15.09 6.94
N ILE A 231 12.82 15.25 5.84
CA ILE A 231 12.97 14.23 4.78
C ILE A 231 14.45 14.11 4.48
N LEU A 232 15.02 12.91 4.65
CA LEU A 232 16.42 12.62 4.43
C LEU A 232 16.60 11.52 3.38
N PRO A 233 17.73 11.49 2.65
CA PRO A 233 18.15 10.32 1.89
C PRO A 233 18.20 9.07 2.78
N ALA A 234 17.80 7.91 2.27
CA ALA A 234 17.83 6.67 3.06
C ALA A 234 19.25 6.24 3.47
N SER A 235 20.27 6.78 2.78
CA SER A 235 21.70 6.55 3.07
C SER A 235 22.25 7.34 4.27
N ASP A 236 21.50 8.33 4.75
CA ASP A 236 21.96 9.17 5.87
C ASP A 236 22.09 8.35 7.18
N PRO A 237 22.91 8.80 8.15
CA PRO A 237 23.10 8.12 9.42
C PRO A 237 21.79 7.90 10.18
N SER A 238 21.66 6.77 10.88
CA SER A 238 20.46 6.43 11.67
C SER A 238 20.18 7.45 12.77
N GLU A 239 21.23 8.11 13.29
CA GLU A 239 21.15 9.15 14.33
C GLU A 239 20.36 10.36 13.85
N ASP A 240 20.49 10.74 12.57
CA ASP A 240 19.80 11.91 11.99
C ASP A 240 18.27 11.65 11.95
N PHE A 241 17.87 10.46 11.57
CA PHE A 241 16.47 10.05 11.65
C PHE A 241 15.97 10.03 13.10
N GLY A 242 16.78 9.51 14.03
CA GLY A 242 16.48 9.52 15.46
C GLY A 242 16.24 10.92 16.00
N MET A 243 17.06 11.90 15.63
CA MET A 243 16.87 13.30 16.01
C MET A 243 15.55 13.87 15.51
N LEU A 244 15.16 13.57 14.26
CA LEU A 244 13.88 14.00 13.70
C LEU A 244 12.69 13.35 14.43
N MET A 245 12.78 12.08 14.84
CA MET A 245 11.71 11.37 15.54
C MET A 245 11.38 11.98 16.91
N VAL A 246 12.38 12.55 17.60
CA VAL A 246 12.23 13.16 18.94
C VAL A 246 12.09 14.68 18.87
N SER A 247 12.28 15.30 17.71
CA SER A 247 12.13 16.73 17.55
C SER A 247 10.66 17.13 17.69
N SER A 248 10.36 18.04 18.63
CA SER A 248 9.05 18.67 18.68
C SER A 248 8.93 19.67 17.54
N VAL A 249 8.17 19.32 16.52
CA VAL A 249 7.79 20.27 15.45
C VAL A 249 6.79 21.27 16.05
N LYS A 250 7.24 22.51 16.29
CA LYS A 250 6.41 23.62 16.75
C LYS A 250 5.39 24.06 15.71
#